data_9bb44529cfc632fc9ce5a915f9cfce38
#
_entry.id   9bb44529cfc632fc9ce5a915f9cfce38
#
_cell.length_a   1.000
_cell.length_b   1.000
_cell.length_c   1.000
_cell.angle_alpha   90.00
_cell.angle_beta   90.00
_cell.angle_gamma   90.00
#
_symmetry.space_group_name_H-M   'P 1'
#
loop_
_entity.id
_entity.type
_entity.pdbx_description
1 polymer ?
#
loop_
_entity_poly.entity_id
_entity_poly.type
_entity_poly.pdbx_seq_one_letter_code
_entity_poly.pdbx_strand_id
1 'polypeptide(L)'
;MADILSQDEVDLLLGAVSEGEIGEAEEEAQQQVHLTAYDFRRPERVSKEQLKGLQSLFEAFSREVSIIFPPFLRTVVRVDLTSIDQLTYDEFILSVARPTALSIINMSPLEGTAVIEMSPSMVFPIVDRVLGGKGMTLPEPRELTEIENRIIQRIVMMLLDSLRRSWEQLIEFRLSVLQQESDPLIVQIVAGSEMVILVGYEVHIGETVGTMNFCIPLLVLNPILDQISQQAHFSRRMSDEMTAITQRAIKKTLMKSKVPVEAILGRARLSIQDIANLSVGDVIQLDTSPHYPLEIDIGHKPKFLARPGHRRESSAVQLTNFYPE
;
A
#
# COMPACT_ATOMS: atom_id res chain seq x y z
N MET A 1 -15.28 -17.38 -28.22
CA MET A 1 -15.57 -16.67 -29.47
C MET A 1 -15.71 -15.23 -29.05
N ALA A 2 -14.84 -14.35 -29.53
CA ALA A 2 -14.96 -12.94 -29.22
C ALA A 2 -16.15 -12.40 -30.02
N ASP A 3 -17.15 -11.86 -29.31
CA ASP A 3 -18.25 -11.14 -29.96
C ASP A 3 -17.67 -9.92 -30.64
N ILE A 4 -17.74 -9.91 -31.98
CA ILE A 4 -17.36 -8.76 -32.81
C ILE A 4 -18.60 -7.85 -32.82
N LEU A 5 -18.44 -6.63 -32.26
CA LEU A 5 -19.47 -5.60 -32.27
C LEU A 5 -20.02 -5.39 -33.67
N SER A 6 -21.33 -5.25 -33.80
CA SER A 6 -21.97 -4.93 -35.06
C SER A 6 -21.69 -3.48 -35.49
N GLN A 7 -21.79 -3.20 -36.79
CA GLN A 7 -21.49 -1.87 -37.33
C GLN A 7 -22.41 -0.79 -36.74
N ASP A 8 -23.63 -1.14 -36.43
CA ASP A 8 -24.63 -0.23 -35.80
C ASP A 8 -24.25 0.10 -34.36
N GLU A 9 -23.63 -0.84 -33.61
CA GLU A 9 -23.10 -0.61 -32.24
C GLU A 9 -21.85 0.28 -32.24
N VAL A 10 -21.00 0.16 -33.26
CA VAL A 10 -19.82 1.02 -33.45
C VAL A 10 -20.24 2.45 -33.79
N ASP A 11 -21.25 2.64 -34.66
CA ASP A 11 -21.76 3.94 -35.05
C ASP A 11 -22.48 4.65 -33.87
N LEU A 12 -23.15 3.88 -33.01
CA LEU A 12 -23.78 4.39 -31.79
C LEU A 12 -22.73 4.85 -30.76
N LEU A 13 -21.63 4.09 -30.60
CA LEU A 13 -20.51 4.46 -29.73
C LEU A 13 -19.77 5.70 -30.27
N LEU A 14 -19.56 5.81 -31.57
CA LEU A 14 -18.95 6.97 -32.20
C LEU A 14 -19.82 8.23 -32.07
N GLY A 15 -21.16 8.08 -32.12
CA GLY A 15 -22.13 9.15 -31.86
C GLY A 15 -22.03 9.68 -30.43
N ALA A 16 -22.00 8.81 -29.44
CA ALA A 16 -21.87 9.12 -28.02
C ALA A 16 -20.52 9.81 -27.66
N VAL A 17 -19.43 9.41 -28.34
CA VAL A 17 -18.12 10.07 -28.17
C VAL A 17 -18.12 11.49 -28.75
N SER A 18 -18.82 11.72 -29.87
CA SER A 18 -18.86 13.03 -30.51
C SER A 18 -19.75 14.06 -29.83
N GLU A 19 -20.72 13.61 -29.00
CA GLU A 19 -21.61 14.47 -28.22
C GLU A 19 -21.12 14.78 -26.80
N GLY A 20 -19.97 14.22 -26.38
CA GLY A 20 -19.33 14.53 -25.08
C GLY A 20 -19.97 13.82 -23.87
N GLU A 21 -20.93 12.92 -24.08
CA GLU A 21 -21.68 12.24 -23.00
C GLU A 21 -20.88 11.12 -22.28
N ILE A 22 -19.70 10.74 -22.80
CA ILE A 22 -18.90 9.65 -22.17
C ILE A 22 -18.21 10.10 -20.89
N GLY A 23 -17.93 11.39 -20.72
CA GLY A 23 -17.32 11.93 -19.51
C GLY A 23 -18.21 11.83 -18.26
N GLU A 24 -19.53 12.01 -18.43
CA GLU A 24 -20.47 11.94 -17.31
C GLU A 24 -20.83 10.50 -16.95
N ALA A 25 -20.86 9.58 -17.94
CA ALA A 25 -21.16 8.18 -17.71
C ALA A 25 -20.00 7.42 -17.00
N GLU A 26 -18.74 7.83 -17.19
CA GLU A 26 -17.59 7.25 -16.45
C GLU A 26 -17.52 7.74 -15.01
N GLU A 27 -17.94 8.97 -14.71
CA GLU A 27 -18.04 9.46 -13.32
C GLU A 27 -19.21 8.81 -12.57
N GLU A 28 -20.35 8.54 -13.22
CA GLU A 28 -21.46 7.79 -12.62
C GLU A 28 -21.16 6.30 -12.44
N ALA A 29 -20.39 5.68 -13.34
CA ALA A 29 -19.98 4.29 -13.21
C ALA A 29 -18.95 4.06 -12.07
N GLN A 30 -18.13 5.06 -11.72
CA GLN A 30 -17.22 4.99 -10.58
C GLN A 30 -17.92 5.19 -9.22
N GLN A 31 -19.17 5.67 -9.22
CA GLN A 31 -19.99 5.79 -8.02
C GLN A 31 -20.97 4.62 -7.81
N GLN A 32 -20.90 3.56 -8.60
CA GLN A 32 -21.60 2.33 -8.26
C GLN A 32 -21.00 1.75 -6.98
N VAL A 33 -21.54 2.20 -5.86
CA VAL A 33 -21.42 1.54 -4.57
C VAL A 33 -21.79 0.07 -4.83
N HIS A 34 -20.82 -0.85 -4.74
CA HIS A 34 -21.10 -2.28 -4.72
C HIS A 34 -22.02 -2.54 -3.54
N LEU A 35 -23.33 -2.53 -3.81
CA LEU A 35 -24.34 -2.98 -2.87
C LEU A 35 -24.21 -4.49 -2.78
N THR A 36 -23.38 -4.95 -1.86
CA THR A 36 -23.38 -6.35 -1.44
C THR A 36 -24.72 -6.62 -0.76
N ALA A 37 -25.47 -7.61 -1.28
CA ALA A 37 -26.72 -8.01 -0.68
C ALA A 37 -26.47 -8.43 0.79
N TYR A 38 -27.12 -7.74 1.74
CA TYR A 38 -27.00 -8.07 3.16
C TYR A 38 -27.71 -9.40 3.43
N ASP A 39 -26.96 -10.38 3.90
CA ASP A 39 -27.51 -11.67 4.31
C ASP A 39 -28.08 -11.60 5.72
N PHE A 40 -29.39 -11.42 5.83
CA PHE A 40 -30.11 -11.39 7.12
C PHE A 40 -30.00 -12.70 7.93
N ARG A 41 -29.54 -13.79 7.33
CA ARG A 41 -29.29 -15.06 8.02
C ARG A 41 -27.98 -15.04 8.79
N ARG A 42 -27.04 -14.18 8.41
CA ARG A 42 -25.74 -13.97 9.06
C ARG A 42 -25.60 -12.48 9.39
N PRO A 43 -26.22 -11.99 10.49
CA PRO A 43 -26.09 -10.59 10.84
C PRO A 43 -24.63 -10.26 11.13
N GLU A 44 -24.08 -9.26 10.45
CA GLU A 44 -22.76 -8.74 10.77
C GLU A 44 -22.75 -8.25 12.22
N ARG A 45 -22.01 -8.92 13.09
CA ARG A 45 -21.89 -8.53 14.51
C ARG A 45 -20.85 -7.41 14.71
N VAL A 46 -19.95 -7.23 13.74
CA VAL A 46 -18.91 -6.20 13.77
C VAL A 46 -19.25 -5.12 12.74
N SER A 47 -19.27 -3.87 13.18
CA SER A 47 -19.58 -2.75 12.28
C SER A 47 -18.45 -2.52 11.28
N LYS A 48 -18.76 -1.90 10.13
CA LYS A 48 -17.77 -1.52 9.11
C LYS A 48 -16.66 -0.62 9.66
N GLU A 49 -16.97 0.20 10.66
CA GLU A 49 -16.02 1.09 11.32
C GLU A 49 -15.07 0.31 12.23
N GLN A 50 -15.57 -0.68 12.97
CA GLN A 50 -14.76 -1.58 13.78
C GLN A 50 -13.83 -2.43 12.91
N LEU A 51 -14.33 -2.97 11.76
CA LEU A 51 -13.49 -3.68 10.80
C LEU A 51 -12.37 -2.81 10.21
N LYS A 52 -12.66 -1.54 9.88
CA LYS A 52 -11.62 -0.61 9.43
C LYS A 52 -10.60 -0.30 10.52
N GLY A 53 -11.02 -0.22 11.77
CA GLY A 53 -10.12 -0.06 12.90
C GLY A 53 -9.20 -1.27 13.07
N LEU A 54 -9.76 -2.48 13.03
CA LEU A 54 -9.00 -3.73 13.04
C LEU A 54 -8.03 -3.79 11.86
N GLN A 55 -8.45 -3.43 10.65
CA GLN A 55 -7.59 -3.38 9.47
C GLN A 55 -6.36 -2.51 9.71
N SER A 56 -6.53 -1.31 10.25
CA SER A 56 -5.41 -0.40 10.54
C SER A 56 -4.41 -0.98 11.54
N LEU A 57 -4.90 -1.69 12.58
CA LEU A 57 -4.05 -2.36 13.58
C LEU A 57 -3.28 -3.54 12.97
N PHE A 58 -3.94 -4.36 12.15
CA PHE A 58 -3.31 -5.50 11.49
C PHE A 58 -2.40 -5.10 10.33
N GLU A 59 -2.65 -3.97 9.66
CA GLU A 59 -1.70 -3.35 8.74
C GLU A 59 -0.45 -2.82 9.47
N ALA A 60 -0.60 -2.27 10.69
CA ALA A 60 0.55 -1.88 11.50
C ALA A 60 1.38 -3.11 11.90
N PHE A 61 0.72 -4.21 12.27
CA PHE A 61 1.37 -5.48 12.55
C PHE A 61 2.16 -6.02 11.34
N SER A 62 1.59 -6.00 10.13
CA SER A 62 2.29 -6.47 8.92
C SER A 62 3.55 -5.67 8.63
N ARG A 63 3.52 -4.35 8.87
CA ARG A 63 4.72 -3.48 8.75
C ARG A 63 5.79 -3.84 9.78
N GLU A 64 5.42 -4.07 11.04
CA GLU A 64 6.36 -4.49 12.09
C GLU A 64 7.04 -5.82 11.75
N VAL A 65 6.27 -6.83 11.31
CA VAL A 65 6.81 -8.13 10.91
C VAL A 65 7.76 -7.99 9.72
N SER A 66 7.40 -7.17 8.73
CA SER A 66 8.24 -6.90 7.55
C SER A 66 9.57 -6.21 7.91
N ILE A 67 9.67 -5.59 9.08
CA ILE A 67 10.93 -4.99 9.59
C ILE A 67 11.75 -6.00 10.40
N ILE A 68 11.10 -6.82 11.23
CA ILE A 68 11.79 -7.69 12.19
C ILE A 68 12.29 -9.00 11.56
N PHE A 69 11.58 -9.54 10.57
CA PHE A 69 11.93 -10.83 9.96
C PHE A 69 13.14 -10.81 9.05
N PRO A 70 13.40 -9.78 8.20
CA PRO A 70 14.54 -9.79 7.27
C PRO A 70 15.91 -10.01 7.95
N PRO A 71 16.25 -9.35 9.06
CA PRO A 71 17.53 -9.60 9.75
C PRO A 71 17.65 -11.03 10.27
N PHE A 72 16.55 -11.63 10.72
CA PHE A 72 16.52 -12.96 11.27
C PHE A 72 16.62 -14.04 10.18
N LEU A 73 15.87 -13.88 9.08
CA LEU A 73 15.82 -14.84 7.97
C LEU A 73 16.88 -14.58 6.89
N ARG A 74 17.65 -13.49 7.00
CA ARG A 74 18.69 -13.07 6.04
C ARG A 74 18.17 -13.04 4.60
N THR A 75 16.95 -12.55 4.42
CA THR A 75 16.30 -12.40 3.11
C THR A 75 15.27 -11.30 3.19
N VAL A 76 14.80 -10.83 2.04
CA VAL A 76 13.69 -9.89 1.98
C VAL A 76 12.42 -10.62 2.42
N VAL A 77 11.68 -10.00 3.34
CA VAL A 77 10.38 -10.49 3.78
C VAL A 77 9.38 -9.36 3.63
N ARG A 78 8.24 -9.65 3.00
CA ARG A 78 7.10 -8.74 2.90
C ARG A 78 5.86 -9.47 3.38
N VAL A 79 5.08 -8.82 4.20
CA VAL A 79 3.84 -9.33 4.76
C VAL A 79 2.73 -8.38 4.36
N ASP A 80 1.80 -8.87 3.56
CA ASP A 80 0.69 -8.10 3.05
C ASP A 80 -0.62 -8.63 3.68
N LEU A 81 -1.41 -7.73 4.26
CA LEU A 81 -2.75 -8.05 4.74
C LEU A 81 -3.66 -8.27 3.52
N THR A 82 -4.24 -9.46 3.38
CA THR A 82 -5.09 -9.83 2.25
C THR A 82 -6.56 -9.67 2.53
N SER A 83 -7.00 -10.09 3.72
CA SER A 83 -8.43 -10.01 4.09
C SER A 83 -8.63 -9.92 5.59
N ILE A 84 -9.80 -9.39 5.97
CA ILE A 84 -10.36 -9.52 7.32
C ILE A 84 -11.81 -9.94 7.16
N ASP A 85 -12.09 -11.19 7.50
CA ASP A 85 -13.37 -11.80 7.29
C ASP A 85 -14.02 -12.19 8.63
N GLN A 86 -15.35 -12.20 8.64
CA GLN A 86 -16.14 -12.68 9.77
C GLN A 86 -16.83 -13.98 9.36
N LEU A 87 -16.48 -15.08 10.04
CA LEU A 87 -17.01 -16.41 9.73
C LEU A 87 -17.16 -17.23 11.02
N THR A 88 -17.72 -18.42 10.92
CA THR A 88 -17.81 -19.33 12.06
C THR A 88 -16.49 -20.07 12.30
N TYR A 89 -16.27 -20.51 13.54
CA TYR A 89 -15.06 -21.27 13.86
C TYR A 89 -14.95 -22.58 13.06
N ASP A 90 -16.07 -23.27 12.82
CA ASP A 90 -16.10 -24.48 11.96
C ASP A 90 -15.68 -24.15 10.53
N GLU A 91 -16.13 -23.02 9.96
CA GLU A 91 -15.71 -22.59 8.61
C GLU A 91 -14.19 -22.32 8.58
N PHE A 92 -13.60 -21.72 9.61
CA PHE A 92 -12.15 -21.55 9.70
C PHE A 92 -11.45 -22.91 9.72
N ILE A 93 -11.83 -23.83 10.58
CA ILE A 93 -11.22 -25.17 10.71
C ILE A 93 -11.29 -25.94 9.38
N LEU A 94 -12.40 -25.81 8.64
CA LEU A 94 -12.57 -26.44 7.32
C LEU A 94 -11.75 -25.77 6.21
N SER A 95 -11.41 -24.49 6.36
CA SER A 95 -10.62 -23.75 5.37
C SER A 95 -9.11 -24.00 5.44
N VAL A 96 -8.65 -24.52 6.58
CA VAL A 96 -7.22 -24.71 6.85
C VAL A 96 -6.71 -26.02 6.25
N ALA A 97 -5.54 -25.96 5.60
CA ALA A 97 -4.87 -27.14 5.04
C ALA A 97 -4.42 -28.12 6.14
N ARG A 98 -4.27 -29.40 5.77
CA ARG A 98 -3.78 -30.46 6.65
C ARG A 98 -2.60 -31.18 6.00
N PRO A 99 -1.49 -31.33 6.74
CA PRO A 99 -1.13 -30.70 8.00
C PRO A 99 -0.78 -29.23 7.85
N THR A 100 -0.86 -28.45 8.94
CA THR A 100 -0.45 -27.05 9.03
C THR A 100 0.18 -26.75 10.39
N ALA A 101 0.77 -25.57 10.58
CA ALA A 101 1.30 -25.17 11.89
C ALA A 101 0.31 -24.23 12.62
N LEU A 102 -0.31 -24.73 13.66
CA LEU A 102 -1.25 -24.01 14.51
C LEU A 102 -0.60 -23.67 15.84
N SER A 103 -0.74 -22.42 16.29
CA SER A 103 -0.29 -21.99 17.61
C SER A 103 -1.47 -21.36 18.34
N ILE A 104 -1.87 -21.96 19.44
CA ILE A 104 -2.90 -21.44 20.33
C ILE A 104 -2.24 -20.43 21.26
N ILE A 105 -2.75 -19.21 21.27
CA ILE A 105 -2.17 -18.10 22.02
C ILE A 105 -3.18 -17.57 23.07
N ASN A 106 -2.66 -17.20 24.24
CA ASN A 106 -3.40 -16.47 25.25
C ASN A 106 -3.33 -14.96 24.95
N MET A 107 -4.46 -14.26 25.04
CA MET A 107 -4.56 -12.83 24.70
C MET A 107 -4.72 -11.93 25.95
N SER A 108 -4.12 -12.29 27.09
CA SER A 108 -4.22 -11.47 28.31
C SER A 108 -3.84 -9.99 28.04
N PRO A 109 -4.59 -8.98 28.56
CA PRO A 109 -5.65 -9.08 29.59
C PRO A 109 -7.05 -9.44 29.06
N LEU A 110 -7.22 -9.66 27.75
CA LEU A 110 -8.48 -10.15 27.21
C LEU A 110 -8.69 -11.60 27.65
N GLU A 111 -9.90 -11.92 28.02
CA GLU A 111 -10.26 -13.29 28.44
C GLU A 111 -10.51 -14.15 27.21
N GLY A 112 -9.65 -15.14 26.98
CA GLY A 112 -9.77 -16.12 25.93
C GLY A 112 -8.47 -16.35 25.15
N THR A 113 -8.61 -17.14 24.08
CA THR A 113 -7.49 -17.59 23.25
C THR A 113 -7.75 -17.28 21.78
N ALA A 114 -6.69 -17.16 21.00
CA ALA A 114 -6.74 -17.06 19.55
C ALA A 114 -5.83 -18.11 18.93
N VAL A 115 -5.91 -18.28 17.61
CA VAL A 115 -5.05 -19.20 16.86
C VAL A 115 -4.28 -18.43 15.83
N ILE A 116 -2.98 -18.69 15.74
CA ILE A 116 -2.14 -18.31 14.60
C ILE A 116 -1.92 -19.57 13.78
N GLU A 117 -2.32 -19.53 12.52
CA GLU A 117 -2.06 -20.58 11.54
C GLU A 117 -0.99 -20.09 10.57
N MET A 118 -0.02 -20.96 10.29
CA MET A 118 1.00 -20.75 9.26
C MET A 118 1.04 -21.92 8.31
N SER A 119 0.82 -21.64 7.03
CA SER A 119 0.82 -22.68 5.99
C SER A 119 2.18 -23.36 5.84
N PRO A 120 2.23 -24.61 5.41
CA PRO A 120 3.48 -25.31 5.10
C PRO A 120 4.38 -24.55 4.13
N SER A 121 3.77 -23.83 3.17
CA SER A 121 4.48 -22.98 2.20
C SER A 121 5.18 -21.77 2.84
N MET A 122 4.77 -21.34 4.03
CA MET A 122 5.48 -20.34 4.84
C MET A 122 6.49 -20.99 5.79
N VAL A 123 6.08 -22.07 6.44
CA VAL A 123 6.85 -22.71 7.53
C VAL A 123 8.16 -23.31 7.03
N PHE A 124 8.12 -24.14 6.00
CA PHE A 124 9.32 -24.85 5.53
C PHE A 124 10.40 -23.93 4.96
N PRO A 125 10.10 -22.88 4.16
CA PRO A 125 11.08 -21.88 3.77
C PRO A 125 11.71 -21.14 4.96
N ILE A 126 10.94 -20.83 5.99
CA ILE A 126 11.46 -20.22 7.23
C ILE A 126 12.46 -21.17 7.91
N VAL A 127 12.05 -22.42 8.11
CA VAL A 127 12.91 -23.43 8.76
C VAL A 127 14.20 -23.64 7.97
N ASP A 128 14.12 -23.81 6.65
CA ASP A 128 15.27 -23.97 5.77
C ASP A 128 16.23 -22.76 5.87
N ARG A 129 15.69 -21.53 5.83
CA ARG A 129 16.47 -20.29 6.00
C ARG A 129 17.18 -20.21 7.35
N VAL A 130 16.50 -20.56 8.42
CA VAL A 130 17.07 -20.55 9.77
C VAL A 130 18.20 -21.57 9.90
N LEU A 131 18.08 -22.71 9.23
CA LEU A 131 19.11 -23.77 9.17
C LEU A 131 20.24 -23.45 8.18
N GLY A 132 20.18 -22.34 7.44
CA GLY A 132 21.22 -21.89 6.52
C GLY A 132 20.98 -22.22 5.06
N GLY A 133 19.81 -22.75 4.71
CA GLY A 133 19.40 -23.03 3.33
C GLY A 133 18.91 -21.80 2.57
N LYS A 134 18.48 -22.01 1.32
CA LYS A 134 17.99 -20.95 0.43
C LYS A 134 16.50 -20.64 0.58
N GLY A 135 15.75 -21.44 1.32
CA GLY A 135 14.30 -21.28 1.51
C GLY A 135 13.46 -21.57 0.26
N MET A 136 13.97 -22.36 -0.66
CA MET A 136 13.29 -22.65 -1.93
C MET A 136 12.65 -24.05 -1.97
N THR A 137 12.91 -24.89 -0.99
CA THR A 137 12.45 -26.26 -0.97
C THR A 137 11.10 -26.34 -0.25
N LEU A 138 10.06 -26.73 -0.99
CA LEU A 138 8.78 -27.11 -0.42
C LEU A 138 8.74 -28.64 -0.38
N PRO A 139 8.88 -29.27 0.78
CA PRO A 139 8.69 -30.71 0.91
C PRO A 139 7.23 -31.08 0.68
N GLU A 140 6.97 -32.39 0.46
CA GLU A 140 5.60 -32.90 0.51
C GLU A 140 4.93 -32.51 1.85
N PRO A 141 3.62 -32.25 1.87
CA PRO A 141 2.91 -31.91 3.10
C PRO A 141 3.13 -33.00 4.17
N ARG A 142 3.76 -32.60 5.27
CA ARG A 142 4.04 -33.47 6.41
C ARG A 142 4.00 -32.66 7.71
N GLU A 143 3.85 -33.36 8.79
CA GLU A 143 3.98 -32.75 10.12
C GLU A 143 5.40 -32.25 10.38
N LEU A 144 5.52 -31.24 11.23
CA LEU A 144 6.79 -30.69 11.65
C LEU A 144 7.48 -31.63 12.66
N THR A 145 8.78 -31.78 12.51
CA THR A 145 9.61 -32.47 13.51
C THR A 145 9.73 -31.60 14.78
N GLU A 146 10.17 -32.19 15.89
CA GLU A 146 10.39 -31.45 17.14
C GLU A 146 11.36 -30.27 17.00
N ILE A 147 12.40 -30.42 16.18
CA ILE A 147 13.37 -29.34 15.92
C ILE A 147 12.71 -28.20 15.14
N GLU A 148 11.96 -28.54 14.09
CA GLU A 148 11.21 -27.56 13.28
C GLU A 148 10.17 -26.83 14.12
N ASN A 149 9.44 -27.54 14.98
CA ASN A 149 8.48 -26.94 15.92
C ASN A 149 9.14 -25.92 16.87
N ARG A 150 10.34 -26.22 17.38
CA ARG A 150 11.09 -25.26 18.23
C ARG A 150 11.52 -24.01 17.46
N ILE A 151 11.90 -24.16 16.20
CA ILE A 151 12.22 -23.01 15.32
C ILE A 151 10.95 -22.16 15.10
N ILE A 152 9.83 -22.81 14.77
CA ILE A 152 8.55 -22.12 14.54
C ILE A 152 8.04 -21.47 15.83
N GLN A 153 8.19 -22.08 16.97
CA GLN A 153 7.86 -21.47 18.27
C GLN A 153 8.58 -20.12 18.46
N ARG A 154 9.86 -20.05 18.07
CA ARG A 154 10.61 -18.79 18.14
C ARG A 154 10.06 -17.74 17.18
N ILE A 155 9.66 -18.14 15.96
CA ILE A 155 9.00 -17.26 14.99
C ILE A 155 7.67 -16.73 15.55
N VAL A 156 6.85 -17.62 16.14
CA VAL A 156 5.58 -17.22 16.77
C VAL A 156 5.84 -16.20 17.89
N MET A 157 6.83 -16.39 18.72
CA MET A 157 7.17 -15.40 19.76
C MET A 157 7.54 -14.03 19.16
N MET A 158 8.27 -14.00 18.04
CA MET A 158 8.55 -12.73 17.34
C MET A 158 7.27 -12.09 16.76
N LEU A 159 6.35 -12.91 16.23
CA LEU A 159 5.04 -12.43 15.78
C LEU A 159 4.21 -11.84 16.95
N LEU A 160 4.20 -12.52 18.10
CA LEU A 160 3.51 -12.02 19.28
C LEU A 160 4.11 -10.70 19.80
N ASP A 161 5.43 -10.53 19.76
CA ASP A 161 6.07 -9.26 20.10
C ASP A 161 5.69 -8.15 19.11
N SER A 162 5.60 -8.45 17.83
CA SER A 162 5.14 -7.50 16.79
C SER A 162 3.67 -7.13 17.00
N LEU A 163 2.82 -8.11 17.34
CA LEU A 163 1.42 -7.89 17.64
C LEU A 163 1.25 -6.99 18.88
N ARG A 164 2.01 -7.27 19.93
CA ARG A 164 2.02 -6.45 21.16
C ARG A 164 2.37 -4.98 20.85
N ARG A 165 3.40 -4.73 20.06
CA ARG A 165 3.83 -3.37 19.68
C ARG A 165 2.79 -2.65 18.83
N SER A 166 2.19 -3.32 17.87
CA SER A 166 1.18 -2.71 17.00
C SER A 166 -0.11 -2.35 17.72
N TRP A 167 -0.40 -3.00 18.85
CA TRP A 167 -1.58 -2.76 19.68
C TRP A 167 -1.32 -1.96 20.96
N GLU A 168 -0.07 -1.56 21.24
CA GLU A 168 0.36 -0.91 22.48
C GLU A 168 -0.42 0.38 22.79
N GLN A 169 -0.84 1.10 21.75
CA GLN A 169 -1.63 2.33 21.92
C GLN A 169 -3.09 2.07 22.37
N LEU A 170 -3.59 0.85 22.16
CA LEU A 170 -4.95 0.47 22.50
C LEU A 170 -5.00 -0.37 23.77
N ILE A 171 -4.14 -1.38 23.85
CA ILE A 171 -4.10 -2.34 24.94
C ILE A 171 -2.70 -2.90 25.13
N GLU A 172 -2.26 -3.04 26.37
CA GLU A 172 -0.98 -3.65 26.72
C GLU A 172 -1.14 -5.18 26.84
N PHE A 173 -0.85 -5.87 25.74
CA PHE A 173 -0.95 -7.32 25.69
C PHE A 173 0.18 -8.03 26.45
N ARG A 174 -0.19 -9.13 27.11
CA ARG A 174 0.71 -10.17 27.64
C ARG A 174 0.41 -11.47 26.91
N LEU A 175 0.99 -11.60 25.72
CA LEU A 175 0.75 -12.73 24.83
C LEU A 175 1.68 -13.90 25.19
N SER A 176 1.15 -15.12 25.13
CA SER A 176 1.94 -16.34 25.33
C SER A 176 1.38 -17.49 24.48
N VAL A 177 2.26 -18.35 23.99
CA VAL A 177 1.88 -19.60 23.33
C VAL A 177 1.47 -20.61 24.40
N LEU A 178 0.28 -21.16 24.27
CA LEU A 178 -0.22 -22.21 25.16
C LEU A 178 0.09 -23.59 24.61
N GLN A 179 -0.13 -23.80 23.32
CA GLN A 179 -0.05 -25.11 22.67
C GLN A 179 0.26 -24.91 21.17
N GLN A 180 0.92 -25.91 20.58
CA GLN A 180 1.16 -25.99 19.14
C GLN A 180 0.62 -27.33 18.63
N GLU A 181 -0.08 -27.29 17.51
CA GLU A 181 -0.72 -28.44 16.88
C GLU A 181 -0.50 -28.46 15.38
N SER A 182 -0.60 -29.63 14.76
CA SER A 182 -0.48 -29.82 13.31
C SER A 182 -1.82 -30.14 12.65
N ASP A 183 -2.78 -30.64 13.43
CA ASP A 183 -4.12 -31.00 12.93
C ASP A 183 -5.17 -29.97 13.46
N PRO A 184 -5.82 -29.22 12.55
CA PRO A 184 -6.86 -28.26 12.91
C PRO A 184 -8.04 -28.88 13.67
N LEU A 185 -8.35 -30.15 13.47
CA LEU A 185 -9.48 -30.83 14.12
C LEU A 185 -9.30 -31.02 15.64
N ILE A 186 -8.06 -31.03 16.10
CA ILE A 186 -7.74 -31.20 17.52
C ILE A 186 -7.87 -29.86 18.25
N VAL A 187 -7.74 -28.74 17.51
CA VAL A 187 -7.77 -27.40 18.08
C VAL A 187 -9.22 -26.97 18.29
N GLN A 188 -9.61 -26.81 19.55
CA GLN A 188 -10.94 -26.31 19.92
C GLN A 188 -10.78 -25.18 20.94
N ILE A 189 -10.88 -23.92 20.48
CA ILE A 189 -10.76 -22.74 21.34
C ILE A 189 -12.14 -22.15 21.72
N VAL A 190 -13.15 -22.39 20.89
CA VAL A 190 -14.55 -21.99 21.08
C VAL A 190 -15.47 -23.03 20.45
N ALA A 191 -16.80 -22.89 20.64
CA ALA A 191 -17.76 -23.72 19.94
C ALA A 191 -17.72 -23.47 18.41
N GLY A 192 -17.97 -24.51 17.60
CA GLY A 192 -17.88 -24.42 16.14
C GLY A 192 -18.78 -23.37 15.50
N SER A 193 -19.95 -23.10 16.12
CA SER A 193 -20.89 -22.06 15.67
C SER A 193 -20.54 -20.63 16.11
N GLU A 194 -19.52 -20.46 16.96
CA GLU A 194 -19.11 -19.12 17.41
C GLU A 194 -18.43 -18.33 16.27
N MET A 195 -18.73 -17.02 16.25
CA MET A 195 -18.16 -16.13 15.26
C MET A 195 -16.71 -15.79 15.59
N VAL A 196 -15.87 -15.84 14.59
CA VAL A 196 -14.45 -15.46 14.66
C VAL A 196 -14.14 -14.39 13.62
N ILE A 197 -13.15 -13.57 13.92
CA ILE A 197 -12.48 -12.69 12.95
C ILE A 197 -11.28 -13.46 12.42
N LEU A 198 -11.29 -13.71 11.12
CA LEU A 198 -10.18 -14.29 10.39
C LEU A 198 -9.39 -13.19 9.68
N VAL A 199 -8.13 -13.04 10.02
CA VAL A 199 -7.22 -12.08 9.41
C VAL A 199 -6.21 -12.84 8.58
N GLY A 200 -6.28 -12.70 7.27
CA GLY A 200 -5.42 -13.38 6.32
C GLY A 200 -4.25 -12.52 5.87
N TYR A 201 -3.07 -13.12 5.80
CA TYR A 201 -1.85 -12.52 5.29
C TYR A 201 -1.22 -13.36 4.20
N GLU A 202 -0.69 -12.70 3.20
CA GLU A 202 0.26 -13.25 2.25
C GLU A 202 1.68 -12.86 2.67
N VAL A 203 2.56 -13.85 2.81
CA VAL A 203 3.91 -13.67 3.31
C VAL A 203 4.91 -14.06 2.23
N HIS A 204 5.64 -13.09 1.72
CA HIS A 204 6.71 -13.29 0.75
C HIS A 204 8.04 -13.44 1.47
N ILE A 205 8.75 -14.55 1.24
CA ILE A 205 10.05 -14.86 1.84
C ILE A 205 11.05 -15.13 0.70
N GLY A 206 11.77 -14.08 0.27
CA GLY A 206 12.56 -14.15 -0.96
C GLY A 206 11.67 -14.41 -2.17
N GLU A 207 11.81 -15.58 -2.80
CA GLU A 207 11.01 -15.98 -3.98
C GLU A 207 9.81 -16.87 -3.63
N THR A 208 9.68 -17.28 -2.38
CA THR A 208 8.56 -18.13 -1.94
C THR A 208 7.42 -17.31 -1.36
N VAL A 209 6.20 -17.80 -1.53
CA VAL A 209 4.99 -17.18 -1.02
C VAL A 209 4.25 -18.20 -0.15
N GLY A 210 3.88 -17.79 1.04
CA GLY A 210 3.07 -18.56 1.96
C GLY A 210 1.95 -17.73 2.55
N THR A 211 1.08 -18.38 3.33
CA THR A 211 -0.04 -17.73 4.00
C THR A 211 0.07 -17.87 5.50
N MET A 212 -0.43 -16.85 6.20
CA MET A 212 -0.57 -16.84 7.65
C MET A 212 -1.94 -16.29 8.01
N ASN A 213 -2.61 -16.91 8.94
CA ASN A 213 -3.93 -16.52 9.39
C ASN A 213 -3.98 -16.32 10.91
N PHE A 214 -4.68 -15.25 11.33
CA PHE A 214 -5.08 -15.10 12.73
C PHE A 214 -6.57 -15.37 12.83
N CYS A 215 -6.95 -16.33 13.68
CA CYS A 215 -8.33 -16.62 14.04
C CYS A 215 -8.57 -16.16 15.47
N ILE A 216 -9.37 -15.11 15.63
CA ILE A 216 -9.66 -14.51 16.94
C ILE A 216 -11.17 -14.58 17.18
N PRO A 217 -11.63 -15.29 18.21
CA PRO A 217 -13.04 -15.30 18.55
C PRO A 217 -13.58 -13.91 18.84
N LEU A 218 -14.74 -13.60 18.28
CA LEU A 218 -15.35 -12.29 18.45
C LEU A 218 -15.59 -11.95 19.91
N LEU A 219 -15.91 -12.97 20.72
CA LEU A 219 -16.09 -12.84 22.17
C LEU A 219 -14.85 -12.25 22.85
N VAL A 220 -13.64 -12.59 22.39
CA VAL A 220 -12.37 -12.07 22.93
C VAL A 220 -12.18 -10.59 22.56
N LEU A 221 -12.61 -10.17 21.38
CA LEU A 221 -12.47 -8.79 20.90
C LEU A 221 -13.56 -7.84 21.40
N ASN A 222 -14.75 -8.36 21.74
CA ASN A 222 -15.90 -7.56 22.15
C ASN A 222 -15.57 -6.44 23.15
N PRO A 223 -14.77 -6.66 24.21
CA PRO A 223 -14.48 -5.63 25.21
C PRO A 223 -13.74 -4.41 24.67
N ILE A 224 -13.08 -4.53 23.51
CA ILE A 224 -12.22 -3.48 22.93
C ILE A 224 -12.71 -2.96 21.59
N LEU A 225 -13.75 -3.56 20.98
CA LEU A 225 -14.25 -3.18 19.66
C LEU A 225 -14.66 -1.69 19.58
N ASP A 226 -15.29 -1.17 20.62
CA ASP A 226 -15.70 0.24 20.69
C ASP A 226 -14.49 1.18 20.79
N GLN A 227 -13.44 0.77 21.48
CA GLN A 227 -12.19 1.53 21.57
C GLN A 227 -11.46 1.54 20.22
N ILE A 228 -11.48 0.42 19.49
CA ILE A 228 -10.92 0.28 18.16
C ILE A 228 -11.57 1.27 17.19
N SER A 229 -12.91 1.39 17.22
CA SER A 229 -13.62 2.33 16.36
C SER A 229 -13.28 3.79 16.67
N GLN A 230 -13.22 4.15 17.96
CA GLN A 230 -12.85 5.49 18.39
C GLN A 230 -11.42 5.87 17.97
N GLN A 231 -10.46 4.95 18.13
CA GLN A 231 -9.07 5.19 17.75
C GLN A 231 -8.91 5.36 16.23
N ALA A 232 -9.65 4.61 15.42
CA ALA A 232 -9.67 4.77 13.97
C ALA A 232 -10.15 6.18 13.55
N HIS A 233 -11.14 6.72 14.25
CA HIS A 233 -11.60 8.10 14.04
C HIS A 233 -10.57 9.15 14.45
N PHE A 234 -9.88 8.98 15.58
CA PHE A 234 -8.83 9.88 16.04
C PHE A 234 -7.63 9.87 15.09
N SER A 235 -7.16 8.71 14.68
CA SER A 235 -6.04 8.56 13.75
C SER A 235 -6.32 9.21 12.40
N ARG A 236 -7.56 9.12 11.88
CA ARG A 236 -7.96 9.82 10.66
C ARG A 236 -7.92 11.34 10.83
N ARG A 237 -8.51 11.89 11.89
CA ARG A 237 -8.52 13.35 12.12
C ARG A 237 -7.11 13.89 12.25
N MET A 238 -6.23 13.22 13.01
CA MET A 238 -4.81 13.62 13.13
C MET A 238 -4.06 13.47 11.80
N SER A 239 -4.34 12.45 11.01
CA SER A 239 -3.74 12.28 9.67
C SER A 239 -4.17 13.39 8.72
N ASP A 240 -5.45 13.75 8.71
CA ASP A 240 -5.98 14.80 7.84
C ASP A 240 -5.44 16.18 8.23
N GLU A 241 -5.38 16.50 9.53
CA GLU A 241 -4.79 17.74 10.03
C GLU A 241 -3.28 17.81 9.77
N MET A 242 -2.55 16.72 10.02
CA MET A 242 -1.12 16.62 9.76
C MET A 242 -0.82 16.74 8.27
N THR A 243 -1.63 16.12 7.41
CA THR A 243 -1.54 16.25 5.96
C THR A 243 -1.78 17.69 5.51
N ALA A 244 -2.79 18.37 6.05
CA ALA A 244 -3.06 19.76 5.76
C ALA A 244 -1.95 20.70 6.22
N ILE A 245 -1.36 20.47 7.41
CA ILE A 245 -0.23 21.23 7.92
C ILE A 245 1.01 21.00 7.07
N THR A 246 1.28 19.74 6.72
CA THR A 246 2.41 19.35 5.87
C THR A 246 2.28 19.94 4.46
N GLN A 247 1.11 19.88 3.84
CA GLN A 247 0.85 20.52 2.55
C GLN A 247 1.08 22.05 2.61
N ARG A 248 0.60 22.71 3.65
CA ARG A 248 0.83 24.17 3.85
C ARG A 248 2.32 24.47 4.02
N ALA A 249 3.05 23.65 4.77
CA ALA A 249 4.49 23.82 4.97
C ALA A 249 5.27 23.61 3.66
N ILE A 250 4.96 22.56 2.90
CA ILE A 250 5.54 22.28 1.58
C ILE A 250 5.23 23.42 0.62
N LYS A 251 3.97 23.88 0.52
CA LYS A 251 3.58 25.01 -0.33
C LYS A 251 4.35 26.29 0.04
N LYS A 252 4.51 26.57 1.33
CA LYS A 252 5.28 27.73 1.83
C LYS A 252 6.76 27.63 1.49
N THR A 253 7.34 26.43 1.51
CA THR A 253 8.75 26.18 1.15
C THR A 253 8.94 26.30 -0.36
N LEU A 254 8.04 25.74 -1.16
CA LEU A 254 8.07 25.85 -2.63
C LEU A 254 7.94 27.31 -3.09
N MET A 255 7.07 28.11 -2.45
CA MET A 255 6.92 29.53 -2.76
C MET A 255 8.19 30.37 -2.48
N LYS A 256 9.09 29.89 -1.63
CA LYS A 256 10.38 30.52 -1.34
C LYS A 256 11.52 30.01 -2.23
N SER A 257 11.30 28.96 -2.98
CA SER A 257 12.28 28.39 -3.88
C SER A 257 12.56 29.34 -5.05
N LYS A 258 13.83 29.57 -5.36
CA LYS A 258 14.26 30.36 -6.50
C LYS A 258 14.49 29.45 -7.68
N VAL A 259 13.86 29.76 -8.80
CA VAL A 259 14.02 29.04 -10.05
C VAL A 259 14.68 29.99 -11.06
N PRO A 260 15.71 29.55 -11.81
CA PRO A 260 16.32 30.38 -12.85
C PRO A 260 15.28 30.68 -13.95
N VAL A 261 15.26 31.94 -14.36
CA VAL A 261 14.45 32.44 -15.47
C VAL A 261 15.39 32.97 -16.54
N GLU A 262 15.32 32.41 -17.75
CA GLU A 262 16.20 32.74 -18.86
C GLU A 262 15.34 33.29 -20.00
N ALA A 263 15.80 34.40 -20.57
CA ALA A 263 15.22 34.97 -21.80
C ALA A 263 16.07 34.60 -23.00
N ILE A 264 15.55 33.75 -23.87
CA ILE A 264 16.25 33.25 -25.04
C ILE A 264 16.09 34.26 -26.18
N LEU A 265 17.18 34.94 -26.55
CA LEU A 265 17.20 35.88 -27.67
C LEU A 265 17.05 35.19 -29.01
N GLY A 266 17.55 33.97 -29.11
CA GLY A 266 17.59 33.15 -30.31
C GLY A 266 18.69 32.10 -30.22
N ARG A 267 18.71 31.20 -31.18
CA ARG A 267 19.71 30.14 -31.27
C ARG A 267 20.47 30.27 -32.59
N ALA A 268 21.72 29.83 -32.59
CA ALA A 268 22.53 29.75 -33.83
C ALA A 268 23.15 28.37 -33.91
N ARG A 269 23.31 27.86 -35.13
CA ARG A 269 24.10 26.64 -35.43
C ARG A 269 25.37 27.04 -36.12
N LEU A 270 26.52 26.75 -35.52
CA LEU A 270 27.82 27.01 -36.05
C LEU A 270 28.56 25.69 -36.27
N SER A 271 29.43 25.62 -37.27
CA SER A 271 30.37 24.50 -37.43
C SER A 271 31.47 24.58 -36.34
N ILE A 272 32.10 23.46 -36.03
CA ILE A 272 33.25 23.43 -35.08
C ILE A 272 34.38 24.33 -35.62
N GLN A 273 34.54 24.44 -36.92
CA GLN A 273 35.56 25.27 -37.55
C GLN A 273 35.24 26.76 -37.37
N ASP A 274 33.97 27.17 -37.47
CA ASP A 274 33.54 28.54 -37.20
C ASP A 274 33.77 28.91 -35.76
N ILE A 275 33.41 27.98 -34.81
CA ILE A 275 33.62 28.18 -33.36
C ILE A 275 35.11 28.37 -33.04
N ALA A 276 36.00 27.58 -33.67
CA ALA A 276 37.44 27.67 -33.45
C ALA A 276 38.05 28.99 -33.93
N ASN A 277 37.41 29.66 -34.90
CA ASN A 277 37.89 30.92 -35.52
C ASN A 277 37.22 32.18 -34.95
N LEU A 278 36.27 32.04 -33.96
CA LEU A 278 35.58 33.17 -33.37
C LEU A 278 36.55 34.12 -32.66
N SER A 279 36.39 35.38 -32.91
CA SER A 279 37.18 36.48 -32.33
C SER A 279 36.25 37.56 -31.74
N VAL A 280 36.79 38.33 -30.81
CA VAL A 280 36.05 39.47 -30.24
C VAL A 280 35.77 40.51 -31.32
N GLY A 281 34.48 40.78 -31.55
CA GLY A 281 34.01 41.67 -32.61
C GLY A 281 33.21 40.96 -33.71
N ASP A 282 33.24 39.62 -33.76
CA ASP A 282 32.44 38.84 -34.72
C ASP A 282 30.95 38.90 -34.39
N VAL A 283 30.13 38.84 -35.44
CA VAL A 283 28.68 38.89 -35.36
C VAL A 283 28.11 37.51 -35.62
N ILE A 284 27.40 36.96 -34.64
CA ILE A 284 26.68 35.71 -34.77
C ILE A 284 25.20 35.99 -35.08
N GLN A 285 24.75 35.51 -36.23
CA GLN A 285 23.35 35.64 -36.62
C GLN A 285 22.51 34.60 -35.88
N LEU A 286 21.42 35.07 -35.25
CA LEU A 286 20.46 34.21 -34.56
C LEU A 286 19.30 33.85 -35.49
N ASP A 287 18.63 32.76 -35.20
CA ASP A 287 17.46 32.23 -35.93
C ASP A 287 16.17 33.01 -35.70
N THR A 288 16.17 33.93 -34.75
CA THR A 288 14.98 34.69 -34.31
C THR A 288 15.03 36.13 -34.86
N SER A 289 13.91 36.58 -35.43
CA SER A 289 13.77 37.97 -35.90
C SER A 289 13.61 38.95 -34.72
N PRO A 290 14.15 40.19 -34.78
CA PRO A 290 14.03 41.20 -33.72
C PRO A 290 12.59 41.57 -33.36
N HIS A 291 11.63 41.33 -34.25
CA HIS A 291 10.21 41.63 -34.07
C HIS A 291 9.39 40.48 -33.46
N TYR A 292 9.99 39.31 -33.34
CA TYR A 292 9.34 38.15 -32.74
C TYR A 292 9.47 38.19 -31.21
N PRO A 293 8.45 37.71 -30.47
CA PRO A 293 8.54 37.61 -29.04
C PRO A 293 9.60 36.58 -28.62
N LEU A 294 10.33 36.88 -27.56
CA LEU A 294 11.35 36.00 -26.97
C LEU A 294 10.71 34.88 -26.20
N GLU A 295 11.33 33.71 -26.21
CA GLU A 295 11.00 32.60 -25.33
C GLU A 295 11.56 32.85 -23.93
N ILE A 296 10.74 32.60 -22.92
CA ILE A 296 11.13 32.69 -21.50
C ILE A 296 11.08 31.27 -20.92
N ASP A 297 12.26 30.78 -20.57
CA ASP A 297 12.45 29.49 -19.94
C ASP A 297 12.43 29.65 -18.42
N ILE A 298 11.67 28.76 -17.76
CA ILE A 298 11.66 28.63 -16.32
C ILE A 298 12.11 27.21 -15.98
N GLY A 299 13.29 27.07 -15.38
CA GLY A 299 13.89 25.76 -15.10
C GLY A 299 14.08 24.91 -16.35
N HIS A 300 14.58 25.54 -17.43
CA HIS A 300 14.86 24.93 -18.75
C HIS A 300 13.60 24.43 -19.51
N LYS A 301 12.44 24.95 -19.19
CA LYS A 301 11.20 24.70 -19.95
C LYS A 301 10.59 26.01 -20.41
N PRO A 302 10.23 26.17 -21.70
CA PRO A 302 9.57 27.36 -22.20
C PRO A 302 8.17 27.49 -21.55
N LYS A 303 7.88 28.65 -20.97
CA LYS A 303 6.60 28.92 -20.27
C LYS A 303 5.92 30.18 -20.73
N PHE A 304 6.66 31.17 -21.18
CA PHE A 304 6.09 32.46 -21.60
C PHE A 304 6.75 32.98 -22.86
N LEU A 305 6.02 33.86 -23.55
CA LEU A 305 6.54 34.72 -24.60
C LEU A 305 6.67 36.14 -24.06
N ALA A 306 7.73 36.84 -24.43
CA ALA A 306 8.02 38.18 -23.93
C ALA A 306 8.59 39.13 -24.98
N ARG A 307 8.47 40.43 -24.78
CA ARG A 307 9.15 41.47 -25.54
C ARG A 307 10.35 42.00 -24.75
N PRO A 308 11.52 42.14 -25.40
CA PRO A 308 12.69 42.76 -24.74
C PRO A 308 12.46 44.26 -24.57
N GLY A 309 13.07 44.81 -23.54
CA GLY A 309 13.01 46.22 -23.25
C GLY A 309 14.01 46.62 -22.17
N HIS A 310 13.93 47.87 -21.73
CA HIS A 310 14.75 48.42 -20.63
C HIS A 310 13.85 48.92 -19.53
N ARG A 311 14.25 48.73 -18.29
CA ARG A 311 13.63 49.34 -17.13
C ARG A 311 14.72 50.02 -16.32
N ARG A 312 14.73 51.37 -16.33
CA ARG A 312 15.85 52.20 -15.83
C ARG A 312 17.14 51.82 -16.57
N GLU A 313 18.19 51.42 -15.89
CA GLU A 313 19.51 51.08 -16.45
C GLU A 313 19.69 49.56 -16.68
N SER A 314 18.65 48.74 -16.46
CA SER A 314 18.71 47.30 -16.54
C SER A 314 17.89 46.77 -17.75
N SER A 315 18.41 45.75 -18.42
CA SER A 315 17.66 45.00 -19.42
C SER A 315 16.46 44.31 -18.76
N ALA A 316 15.32 44.36 -19.39
CA ALA A 316 14.07 43.81 -18.88
C ALA A 316 13.31 43.11 -19.99
N VAL A 317 12.38 42.24 -19.60
CA VAL A 317 11.45 41.57 -20.53
C VAL A 317 10.03 41.81 -20.03
N GLN A 318 9.13 42.09 -20.97
CA GLN A 318 7.69 42.21 -20.66
C GLN A 318 7.00 40.94 -21.16
N LEU A 319 6.42 40.17 -20.25
CA LEU A 319 5.63 38.97 -20.61
C LEU A 319 4.41 39.40 -21.44
N THR A 320 4.18 38.73 -22.55
CA THR A 320 3.06 39.00 -23.45
C THR A 320 2.03 37.89 -23.48
N ASN A 321 2.43 36.64 -23.58
CA ASN A 321 1.58 35.46 -23.65
C ASN A 321 2.20 34.26 -22.94
N PHE A 322 1.37 33.24 -22.68
CA PHE A 322 1.89 31.89 -22.38
C PHE A 322 2.50 31.28 -23.61
N TYR A 323 3.51 30.44 -23.41
CA TYR A 323 4.06 29.62 -24.49
C TYR A 323 2.98 28.59 -24.90
N PRO A 324 2.64 28.44 -26.20
CA PRO A 324 1.70 27.43 -26.63
C PRO A 324 2.25 26.03 -26.32
N GLU A 325 1.42 25.15 -25.75
CA GLU A 325 1.76 23.74 -25.47
C GLU A 325 1.92 22.92 -26.73
#